data_954b9f41aac78894a45849f38c876778
#
_entry.id   954b9f41aac78894a45849f38c876778
#
_cell.length_a   1.000
_cell.length_b   1.000
_cell.length_c   1.000
_cell.angle_alpha   90.00
_cell.angle_beta   90.00
_cell.angle_gamma   90.00
#
_symmetry.space_group_name_H-M   'P 1'
#
loop_
_entity.id
_entity.type
_entity.pdbx_description
1 polymer ?
#
loop_
_entity_poly.entity_id
_entity_poly.type
_entity_poly.pdbx_seq_one_letter_code
_entity_poly.pdbx_strand_id
1 'polypeptide(L)'
;MLLRYAEFHDMILSAVIVMARMGGAFMICPAMSETMVSGIARKAVILALSSFMVPSVMKAMPAGDMGALFVCLLMLKEIFIGLLFGFFAAMPFWIAEGVGNFIDNQRGATMGEVFSPLNGSQVSVFGVFFSQMASTVFFAGGAIFAFLGALYGSYRLYPVFGAPLSFAEGAAEGAIASLDSLVEAIFVLAAPAVIIMFLATLGLGLVNRTAPQLNVFFLSMPVKSALGIAILVVYLPYVLDVLVHTGEADILSGVREILKGL
;
A
#
# COMPACT_ATOMS: atom_id res chain seq x y z
N MET A 1 -0.19 26.06 39.53
CA MET A 1 -0.53 24.64 39.36
C MET A 1 -1.52 24.43 38.20
N LEU A 2 -2.59 25.22 38.09
CA LEU A 2 -3.62 25.14 37.05
C LEU A 2 -3.07 25.39 35.63
N LEU A 3 -2.17 26.35 35.42
CA LEU A 3 -1.55 26.61 34.11
C LEU A 3 -0.74 25.40 33.61
N ARG A 4 -0.01 24.72 34.48
CA ARG A 4 0.79 23.54 34.15
C ARG A 4 -0.09 22.34 33.82
N TYR A 5 -1.29 22.28 34.43
CA TYR A 5 -2.27 21.23 34.09
C TYR A 5 -2.90 21.45 32.72
N ALA A 6 -3.24 22.71 32.38
CA ALA A 6 -3.77 23.06 31.06
C ALA A 6 -2.76 22.75 29.94
N GLU A 7 -1.49 23.17 30.10
CA GLU A 7 -0.41 22.88 29.14
C GLU A 7 -0.19 21.38 28.93
N PHE A 8 -0.28 20.57 30.00
CA PHE A 8 -0.13 19.13 29.92
C PHE A 8 -1.33 18.47 29.20
N HIS A 9 -2.54 18.94 29.46
CA HIS A 9 -3.75 18.51 28.78
C HIS A 9 -3.66 18.80 27.28
N ASP A 10 -3.27 20.00 26.89
CA ASP A 10 -3.15 20.45 25.50
C ASP A 10 -2.06 19.65 24.76
N MET A 11 -0.97 19.33 25.44
CA MET A 11 0.10 18.48 24.91
C MET A 11 -0.40 17.07 24.61
N ILE A 12 -1.14 16.44 25.53
CA ILE A 12 -1.69 15.10 25.31
C ILE A 12 -2.71 15.11 24.18
N LEU A 13 -3.61 16.09 24.16
CA LEU A 13 -4.64 16.20 23.14
C LEU A 13 -4.02 16.41 21.76
N SER A 14 -3.02 17.31 21.65
CA SER A 14 -2.26 17.48 20.40
C SER A 14 -1.55 16.21 19.96
N ALA A 15 -0.96 15.46 20.88
CA ALA A 15 -0.29 14.21 20.58
C ALA A 15 -1.28 13.17 20.03
N VAL A 16 -2.45 13.02 20.65
CA VAL A 16 -3.49 12.08 20.20
C VAL A 16 -4.00 12.45 18.80
N ILE A 17 -4.23 13.73 18.53
CA ILE A 17 -4.71 14.21 17.22
C ILE A 17 -3.65 13.96 16.15
N VAL A 18 -2.38 14.25 16.42
CA VAL A 18 -1.28 13.98 15.46
C VAL A 18 -1.13 12.48 15.21
N MET A 19 -1.22 11.65 16.27
CA MET A 19 -1.19 10.20 16.15
C MET A 19 -2.35 9.65 15.31
N ALA A 20 -3.50 10.31 15.29
CA ALA A 20 -4.64 9.90 14.48
C ALA A 20 -4.30 9.95 12.97
N ARG A 21 -3.66 11.02 12.46
CA ARG A 21 -3.23 11.13 11.05
C ARG A 21 -2.11 10.16 10.73
N MET A 22 -1.06 10.12 11.56
CA MET A 22 0.05 9.19 11.37
C MET A 22 -0.42 7.73 11.43
N GLY A 23 -1.24 7.40 12.43
CA GLY A 23 -1.82 6.07 12.58
C GLY A 23 -2.67 5.64 11.39
N GLY A 24 -3.51 6.54 10.87
CA GLY A 24 -4.30 6.33 9.67
C GLY A 24 -3.42 6.00 8.45
N ALA A 25 -2.35 6.78 8.23
CA ALA A 25 -1.43 6.57 7.12
C ALA A 25 -0.70 5.21 7.20
N PHE A 26 -0.21 4.85 8.37
CA PHE A 26 0.49 3.58 8.57
C PHE A 26 -0.46 2.38 8.69
N MET A 27 -1.75 2.58 8.87
CA MET A 27 -2.73 1.50 8.98
C MET A 27 -2.88 0.74 7.65
N ILE A 28 -2.87 1.45 6.54
CA ILE A 28 -3.03 0.89 5.18
C ILE A 28 -1.67 0.52 4.57
N CYS A 29 -0.59 1.21 4.93
CA CYS A 29 0.72 1.00 4.32
C CYS A 29 1.29 -0.40 4.63
N PRO A 30 1.46 -1.30 3.62
CA PRO A 30 1.93 -2.68 3.85
C PRO A 30 3.35 -2.76 4.40
N ALA A 31 4.20 -1.73 4.16
CA ALA A 31 5.55 -1.67 4.71
C ALA A 31 5.60 -1.71 6.25
N MET A 32 4.51 -1.31 6.90
CA MET A 32 4.35 -1.33 8.37
C MET A 32 3.30 -2.34 8.83
N SER A 33 3.03 -3.38 8.02
CA SER A 33 2.12 -4.46 8.40
C SER A 33 2.65 -5.25 9.60
N GLU A 34 1.76 -5.95 10.30
CA GLU A 34 2.14 -6.77 11.47
C GLU A 34 3.08 -7.94 11.10
N THR A 35 3.08 -8.34 9.84
CA THR A 35 3.98 -9.35 9.31
C THR A 35 5.43 -8.85 9.17
N MET A 36 5.62 -7.54 8.99
CA MET A 36 6.94 -6.90 8.81
C MET A 36 7.48 -6.31 10.11
N VAL A 37 6.60 -5.67 10.90
CA VAL A 37 6.98 -4.95 12.12
C VAL A 37 6.07 -5.36 13.27
N SER A 38 6.64 -5.78 14.39
CA SER A 38 5.84 -6.16 15.57
C SER A 38 4.93 -5.01 16.01
N GLY A 39 3.72 -5.33 16.49
CA GLY A 39 2.70 -4.33 16.84
C GLY A 39 3.19 -3.29 17.86
N ILE A 40 4.11 -3.66 18.77
CA ILE A 40 4.72 -2.73 19.74
C ILE A 40 5.70 -1.79 19.03
N ALA A 41 6.59 -2.31 18.19
CA ALA A 41 7.53 -1.48 17.44
C ALA A 41 6.81 -0.51 16.50
N ARG A 42 5.75 -0.94 15.81
CA ARG A 42 4.90 -0.09 14.97
C ARG A 42 4.31 1.08 15.76
N LYS A 43 3.74 0.81 16.93
CA LYS A 43 3.19 1.86 17.80
C LYS A 43 4.27 2.83 18.28
N ALA A 44 5.45 2.33 18.62
CA ALA A 44 6.60 3.16 19.03
C ALA A 44 7.08 4.06 17.89
N VAL A 45 7.15 3.55 16.65
CA VAL A 45 7.52 4.34 15.47
C VAL A 45 6.46 5.44 15.20
N ILE A 46 5.17 5.11 15.24
CA ILE A 46 4.10 6.09 15.05
C ILE A 46 4.19 7.19 16.12
N LEU A 47 4.40 6.82 17.38
CA LEU A 47 4.56 7.78 18.47
C LEU A 47 5.78 8.69 18.27
N ALA A 48 6.93 8.11 17.91
CA ALA A 48 8.16 8.86 17.67
C ALA A 48 7.99 9.85 16.50
N LEU A 49 7.45 9.42 15.37
CA LEU A 49 7.21 10.27 14.21
C LEU A 49 6.17 11.36 14.51
N SER A 50 5.13 11.03 15.27
CA SER A 50 4.10 11.99 15.68
C SER A 50 4.68 13.09 16.57
N SER A 51 5.64 12.78 17.43
CA SER A 51 6.22 13.73 18.40
C SER A 51 6.79 14.98 17.75
N PHE A 52 7.30 14.89 16.51
CA PHE A 52 7.83 16.03 15.76
C PHE A 52 6.78 17.10 15.41
N MET A 53 5.51 16.68 15.23
CA MET A 53 4.43 17.61 14.86
C MET A 53 3.66 18.14 16.07
N VAL A 54 3.75 17.50 17.23
CA VAL A 54 3.03 17.92 18.45
C VAL A 54 3.25 19.39 18.79
N PRO A 55 4.50 19.94 18.80
CA PRO A 55 4.69 21.35 19.14
C PRO A 55 4.04 22.31 18.15
N SER A 56 3.97 21.93 16.88
CA SER A 56 3.34 22.75 15.83
C SER A 56 1.82 22.79 15.99
N VAL A 57 1.21 21.64 16.26
CA VAL A 57 -0.24 21.50 16.45
C VAL A 57 -0.68 22.17 17.76
N MET A 58 0.09 22.00 18.83
CA MET A 58 -0.17 22.64 20.12
C MET A 58 -0.20 24.19 20.04
N LYS A 59 0.71 24.79 19.25
CA LYS A 59 0.72 26.23 19.00
C LYS A 59 -0.49 26.73 18.20
N ALA A 60 -1.07 25.88 17.37
CA ALA A 60 -2.22 26.20 16.54
C ALA A 60 -3.57 25.93 17.25
N MET A 61 -3.52 25.39 18.47
CA MET A 61 -4.71 25.00 19.22
C MET A 61 -5.54 26.24 19.60
N PRO A 62 -6.86 26.25 19.32
CA PRO A 62 -7.73 27.34 19.71
C PRO A 62 -7.83 27.46 21.25
N ALA A 63 -7.82 28.71 21.76
CA ALA A 63 -8.00 28.95 23.18
C ALA A 63 -9.44 28.62 23.59
N GLY A 64 -9.63 27.68 24.51
CA GLY A 64 -10.93 27.35 25.07
C GLY A 64 -11.12 25.82 25.17
N ASP A 65 -12.17 25.42 25.90
CA ASP A 65 -12.51 24.01 26.08
C ASP A 65 -13.16 23.49 24.80
N MET A 66 -12.56 22.47 24.18
CA MET A 66 -13.10 21.82 23.00
C MET A 66 -14.06 20.71 23.41
N GLY A 67 -15.33 20.85 23.04
CA GLY A 67 -16.31 19.83 23.30
C GLY A 67 -15.90 18.46 22.73
N ALA A 68 -16.23 17.39 23.43
CA ALA A 68 -15.87 16.01 23.05
C ALA A 68 -16.28 15.65 21.62
N LEU A 69 -17.45 16.13 21.16
CA LEU A 69 -17.92 15.89 19.79
C LEU A 69 -17.00 16.54 18.75
N PHE A 70 -16.54 17.77 19.01
CA PHE A 70 -15.60 18.47 18.11
C PHE A 70 -14.29 17.71 17.99
N VAL A 71 -13.72 17.26 19.12
CA VAL A 71 -12.48 16.45 19.13
C VAL A 71 -12.68 15.16 18.37
N CYS A 72 -13.82 14.47 18.52
CA CYS A 72 -14.12 13.24 17.79
C CYS A 72 -14.17 13.47 16.27
N LEU A 73 -14.86 14.51 15.82
CA LEU A 73 -14.93 14.88 14.39
C LEU A 73 -13.55 15.27 13.85
N LEU A 74 -12.76 15.96 14.64
CA LEU A 74 -11.39 16.33 14.29
C LEU A 74 -10.51 15.08 14.12
N MET A 75 -10.59 14.13 15.04
CA MET A 75 -9.87 12.86 14.93
C MET A 75 -10.28 12.06 13.69
N LEU A 76 -11.57 11.99 13.38
CA LEU A 76 -12.07 11.34 12.17
C LEU A 76 -11.51 12.01 10.90
N LYS A 77 -11.49 13.34 10.86
CA LYS A 77 -10.86 14.11 9.77
C LYS A 77 -9.38 13.75 9.62
N GLU A 78 -8.63 13.73 10.72
CA GLU A 78 -7.20 13.42 10.72
C GLU A 78 -6.91 11.98 10.28
N ILE A 79 -7.69 11.00 10.79
CA ILE A 79 -7.59 9.61 10.35
C ILE A 79 -7.85 9.50 8.85
N PHE A 80 -8.89 10.17 8.34
CA PHE A 80 -9.24 10.12 6.92
C PHE A 80 -8.13 10.69 6.02
N ILE A 81 -7.55 11.84 6.40
CA ILE A 81 -6.39 12.38 5.67
C ILE A 81 -5.24 11.38 5.71
N GLY A 82 -4.94 10.80 6.88
CA GLY A 82 -3.92 9.77 7.01
C GLY A 82 -4.17 8.57 6.10
N LEU A 83 -5.40 8.05 6.07
CA LEU A 83 -5.80 6.93 5.21
C LEU A 83 -5.57 7.24 3.73
N LEU A 84 -5.88 8.46 3.26
CA LEU A 84 -5.61 8.85 1.87
C LEU A 84 -4.11 8.82 1.54
N PHE A 85 -3.26 9.39 2.39
CA PHE A 85 -1.81 9.32 2.18
C PHE A 85 -1.29 7.89 2.23
N GLY A 86 -1.82 7.08 3.16
CA GLY A 86 -1.51 5.66 3.27
C GLY A 86 -1.94 4.85 2.04
N PHE A 87 -3.10 5.16 1.46
CA PHE A 87 -3.63 4.52 0.26
C PHE A 87 -2.68 4.70 -0.94
N PHE A 88 -2.28 5.94 -1.24
CA PHE A 88 -1.34 6.19 -2.34
C PHE A 88 0.04 5.59 -2.08
N ALA A 89 0.52 5.64 -0.83
CA ALA A 89 1.78 4.99 -0.47
C ALA A 89 1.71 3.45 -0.54
N ALA A 90 0.53 2.85 -0.43
CA ALA A 90 0.33 1.41 -0.51
C ALA A 90 0.25 0.88 -1.96
N MET A 91 -0.04 1.72 -2.95
CA MET A 91 -0.22 1.31 -4.34
C MET A 91 0.95 0.47 -4.90
N PRO A 92 2.22 0.87 -4.77
CA PRO A 92 3.34 0.07 -5.28
C PRO A 92 3.39 -1.34 -4.69
N PHE A 93 3.01 -1.50 -3.42
CA PHE A 93 2.97 -2.80 -2.74
C PHE A 93 1.84 -3.67 -3.28
N TRP A 94 0.65 -3.09 -3.48
CA TRP A 94 -0.48 -3.82 -4.05
C TRP A 94 -0.26 -4.20 -5.51
N ILE A 95 0.40 -3.34 -6.29
CA ILE A 95 0.84 -3.67 -7.65
C ILE A 95 1.80 -4.86 -7.61
N ALA A 96 2.83 -4.81 -6.77
CA ALA A 96 3.81 -5.87 -6.63
C ALA A 96 3.17 -7.21 -6.22
N GLU A 97 2.36 -7.20 -5.17
CA GLU A 97 1.62 -8.37 -4.70
C GLU A 97 0.66 -8.90 -5.76
N GLY A 98 -0.07 -8.00 -6.44
CA GLY A 98 -1.00 -8.33 -7.51
C GLY A 98 -0.32 -9.01 -8.70
N VAL A 99 0.86 -8.53 -9.12
CA VAL A 99 1.69 -9.17 -10.16
C VAL A 99 2.05 -10.60 -9.76
N GLY A 100 2.53 -10.78 -8.53
CA GLY A 100 2.87 -12.11 -8.02
C GLY A 100 1.68 -13.06 -7.97
N ASN A 101 0.55 -12.59 -7.46
CA ASN A 101 -0.71 -13.35 -7.40
C ASN A 101 -1.19 -13.76 -8.80
N PHE A 102 -1.10 -12.84 -9.77
CA PHE A 102 -1.53 -13.12 -11.14
C PHE A 102 -0.65 -14.17 -11.83
N ILE A 103 0.67 -14.10 -11.60
CA ILE A 103 1.62 -15.12 -12.10
C ILE A 103 1.37 -16.48 -11.44
N ASP A 104 1.13 -16.53 -10.13
CA ASP A 104 0.83 -17.76 -9.40
C ASP A 104 -0.48 -18.42 -9.87
N ASN A 105 -1.50 -17.64 -10.11
CA ASN A 105 -2.75 -18.12 -10.68
C ASN A 105 -2.54 -18.74 -12.07
N GLN A 106 -1.75 -18.09 -12.93
CA GLN A 106 -1.50 -18.57 -14.29
C GLN A 106 -0.67 -19.87 -14.33
N ARG A 107 0.28 -20.06 -13.40
CA ARG A 107 1.03 -21.32 -13.31
C ARG A 107 0.23 -22.48 -12.69
N GLY A 108 -0.92 -22.19 -12.07
CA GLY A 108 -1.78 -23.19 -11.44
C GLY A 108 -1.36 -23.54 -10.01
N ALA A 109 -0.63 -22.68 -9.32
CA ALA A 109 -0.22 -22.88 -7.93
C ALA A 109 -1.42 -23.04 -6.98
N THR A 110 -2.53 -22.39 -7.28
CA THR A 110 -3.79 -22.48 -6.54
C THR A 110 -4.45 -23.86 -6.61
N MET A 111 -4.11 -24.68 -7.61
CA MET A 111 -4.61 -26.06 -7.70
C MET A 111 -4.02 -26.97 -6.62
N GLY A 112 -2.82 -26.68 -6.12
CA GLY A 112 -2.22 -27.40 -5.00
C GLY A 112 -2.98 -27.23 -3.68
N GLU A 113 -3.69 -26.13 -3.53
CA GLU A 113 -4.46 -25.77 -2.32
C GLU A 113 -5.79 -26.54 -2.25
N VAL A 114 -6.40 -26.85 -3.39
CA VAL A 114 -7.60 -27.69 -3.47
C VAL A 114 -7.33 -29.09 -2.87
N PHE A 115 -6.07 -29.54 -2.89
CA PHE A 115 -5.66 -30.83 -2.32
C PHE A 115 -5.21 -30.75 -0.84
N SER A 116 -5.09 -29.56 -0.25
CA SER A 116 -4.69 -29.40 1.16
C SER A 116 -5.57 -28.38 1.90
N PRO A 117 -6.84 -28.69 2.17
CA PRO A 117 -7.78 -27.75 2.80
C PRO A 117 -7.45 -27.43 4.28
N LEU A 118 -6.42 -28.08 4.85
CA LEU A 118 -6.07 -27.92 6.27
C LEU A 118 -5.33 -26.59 6.59
N ASN A 119 -4.76 -25.91 5.60
CA ASN A 119 -3.97 -24.71 5.81
C ASN A 119 -4.71 -23.38 5.56
N GLY A 120 -6.01 -23.40 5.25
CA GLY A 120 -6.99 -22.30 5.36
C GLY A 120 -6.69 -20.93 4.76
N SER A 121 -5.49 -20.66 4.27
CA SER A 121 -5.11 -19.39 3.66
C SER A 121 -4.39 -19.61 2.33
N GLN A 122 -4.98 -19.08 1.27
CA GLN A 122 -4.35 -19.01 -0.05
C GLN A 122 -3.19 -18.02 0.01
N VAL A 123 -1.97 -18.50 0.20
CA VAL A 123 -0.78 -17.66 0.20
C VAL A 123 -0.05 -17.84 -1.13
N SER A 124 -0.13 -16.83 -1.97
CA SER A 124 0.67 -16.78 -3.19
C SER A 124 2.15 -16.61 -2.84
N VAL A 125 2.98 -17.55 -3.26
CA VAL A 125 4.43 -17.51 -3.04
C VAL A 125 5.06 -16.31 -3.73
N PHE A 126 4.68 -16.05 -4.99
CA PHE A 126 5.17 -14.89 -5.72
C PHE A 126 4.56 -13.59 -5.23
N GLY A 127 3.29 -13.60 -4.78
CA GLY A 127 2.68 -12.43 -4.15
C GLY A 127 3.45 -11.97 -2.93
N VAL A 128 3.76 -12.89 -2.00
CA VAL A 128 4.56 -12.59 -0.81
C VAL A 128 5.98 -12.15 -1.18
N PHE A 129 6.62 -12.86 -2.11
CA PHE A 129 7.97 -12.50 -2.57
C PHE A 129 8.04 -11.08 -3.13
N PHE A 130 7.12 -10.71 -4.02
CA PHE A 130 7.07 -9.36 -4.61
C PHE A 130 6.70 -8.29 -3.57
N SER A 131 5.80 -8.59 -2.65
CA SER A 131 5.45 -7.68 -1.56
C SER A 131 6.65 -7.40 -0.65
N GLN A 132 7.45 -8.43 -0.31
CA GLN A 132 8.69 -8.27 0.45
C GLN A 132 9.75 -7.49 -0.32
N MET A 133 9.86 -7.72 -1.63
CA MET A 133 10.74 -6.94 -2.50
C MET A 133 10.33 -5.47 -2.55
N ALA A 134 9.04 -5.18 -2.75
CA ALA A 134 8.51 -3.82 -2.72
C ALA A 134 8.82 -3.13 -1.39
N SER A 135 8.68 -3.85 -0.27
CA SER A 135 9.05 -3.34 1.05
C SER A 135 10.54 -3.02 1.14
N THR A 136 11.40 -3.90 0.64
CA THR A 136 12.86 -3.68 0.63
C THR A 136 13.21 -2.45 -0.22
N VAL A 137 12.63 -2.33 -1.40
CA VAL A 137 12.83 -1.18 -2.31
C VAL A 137 12.32 0.11 -1.67
N PHE A 138 11.16 0.09 -1.03
CA PHE A 138 10.57 1.23 -0.34
C PHE A 138 11.49 1.80 0.74
N PHE A 139 12.12 0.94 1.53
CA PHE A 139 13.05 1.39 2.58
C PHE A 139 14.44 1.71 2.03
N ALA A 140 15.02 0.84 1.19
CA ALA A 140 16.37 1.00 0.65
C ALA A 140 16.46 2.08 -0.43
N GLY A 141 15.41 2.23 -1.24
CA GLY A 141 15.31 3.25 -2.29
C GLY A 141 14.95 4.64 -1.78
N GLY A 142 14.64 4.79 -0.49
CA GLY A 142 14.35 6.10 0.10
C GLY A 142 12.91 6.58 -0.07
N ALA A 143 12.01 5.82 -0.70
CA ALA A 143 10.60 6.18 -0.85
C ALA A 143 9.89 6.44 0.50
N ILE A 144 10.37 5.83 1.59
CA ILE A 144 9.92 6.14 2.95
C ILE A 144 10.09 7.64 3.29
N PHE A 145 11.20 8.28 2.87
CA PHE A 145 11.42 9.70 3.13
C PHE A 145 10.49 10.58 2.31
N ALA A 146 10.20 10.21 1.06
CA ALA A 146 9.21 10.89 0.23
C ALA A 146 7.82 10.79 0.87
N PHE A 147 7.42 9.61 1.33
CA PHE A 147 6.16 9.38 2.04
C PHE A 147 6.07 10.21 3.33
N LEU A 148 7.09 10.19 4.17
CA LEU A 148 7.13 11.00 5.39
C LEU A 148 7.11 12.49 5.07
N GLY A 149 7.85 12.93 4.04
CA GLY A 149 7.84 14.30 3.57
C GLY A 149 6.46 14.76 3.11
N ALA A 150 5.76 13.93 2.35
CA ALA A 150 4.38 14.15 1.94
C ALA A 150 3.43 14.24 3.14
N LEU A 151 3.56 13.31 4.08
CA LEU A 151 2.73 13.24 5.27
C LEU A 151 2.95 14.44 6.20
N TYR A 152 4.20 14.86 6.41
CA TYR A 152 4.48 16.09 7.17
C TYR A 152 4.05 17.35 6.41
N GLY A 153 4.22 17.38 5.09
CA GLY A 153 3.75 18.46 4.23
C GLY A 153 2.22 18.62 4.29
N SER A 154 1.49 17.52 4.53
CA SER A 154 0.03 17.53 4.66
C SER A 154 -0.48 18.43 5.79
N TYR A 155 0.28 18.64 6.85
CA TYR A 155 -0.11 19.54 7.95
C TYR A 155 -0.12 21.02 7.54
N ARG A 156 0.63 21.37 6.48
CA ARG A 156 0.59 22.73 5.90
C ARG A 156 -0.56 22.90 4.93
N LEU A 157 -0.85 21.86 4.12
CA LEU A 157 -1.93 21.86 3.13
C LEU A 157 -3.31 21.72 3.79
N TYR A 158 -3.40 20.86 4.81
CA TYR A 158 -4.61 20.56 5.57
C TYR A 158 -4.34 20.74 7.06
N PRO A 159 -4.38 21.99 7.57
CA PRO A 159 -4.14 22.29 8.98
C PRO A 159 -5.15 21.56 9.88
N VAL A 160 -4.70 21.11 11.04
CA VAL A 160 -5.52 20.37 11.99
C VAL A 160 -6.80 21.13 12.35
N PHE A 161 -6.67 22.40 12.72
CA PHE A 161 -7.78 23.29 13.10
C PHE A 161 -8.27 24.15 11.94
N GLY A 162 -7.95 23.80 10.70
CA GLY A 162 -8.40 24.49 9.50
C GLY A 162 -9.85 24.16 9.12
N ALA A 163 -10.23 24.56 7.90
CA ALA A 163 -11.54 24.30 7.33
C ALA A 163 -11.85 22.80 7.30
N PRO A 164 -13.14 22.40 7.33
CA PRO A 164 -13.54 21.02 7.11
C PRO A 164 -13.04 20.52 5.74
N LEU A 165 -12.88 19.19 5.62
CA LEU A 165 -12.47 18.58 4.35
C LEU A 165 -13.45 18.98 3.24
N SER A 166 -12.91 19.52 2.16
CA SER A 166 -13.64 19.73 0.92
C SER A 166 -13.08 18.79 -0.14
N PHE A 167 -13.95 18.02 -0.76
CA PHE A 167 -13.58 17.18 -1.89
C PHE A 167 -13.52 18.02 -3.17
N ALA A 168 -12.58 17.68 -4.06
CA ALA A 168 -12.51 18.26 -5.38
C ALA A 168 -13.74 17.85 -6.21
N GLU A 169 -14.16 18.68 -7.16
CA GLU A 169 -15.10 18.25 -8.20
C GLU A 169 -14.38 17.14 -8.98
N GLY A 170 -14.97 15.94 -9.08
CA GLY A 170 -14.31 14.80 -9.71
C GLY A 170 -13.44 13.94 -8.75
N ALA A 171 -13.52 14.16 -7.44
CA ALA A 171 -12.77 13.35 -6.47
C ALA A 171 -13.06 11.84 -6.59
N ALA A 172 -14.30 11.47 -6.90
CA ALA A 172 -14.68 10.07 -7.12
C ALA A 172 -14.06 9.53 -8.41
N GLU A 173 -14.07 10.31 -9.48
CA GLU A 173 -13.44 9.98 -10.76
C GLU A 173 -11.92 9.82 -10.60
N GLY A 174 -11.26 10.71 -9.86
CA GLY A 174 -9.82 10.61 -9.54
C GLY A 174 -9.49 9.36 -8.73
N ALA A 175 -10.31 9.01 -7.75
CA ALA A 175 -10.14 7.78 -6.99
C ALA A 175 -10.32 6.52 -7.86
N ILE A 176 -11.31 6.52 -8.75
CA ILE A 176 -11.52 5.42 -9.71
C ILE A 176 -10.35 5.33 -10.69
N ALA A 177 -9.89 6.45 -11.25
CA ALA A 177 -8.75 6.49 -12.16
C ALA A 177 -7.46 5.96 -11.49
N SER A 178 -7.28 6.24 -10.20
CA SER A 178 -6.15 5.68 -9.43
C SER A 178 -6.24 4.15 -9.29
N LEU A 179 -7.44 3.60 -9.07
CA LEU A 179 -7.65 2.15 -9.04
C LEU A 179 -7.48 1.53 -10.43
N ASP A 180 -7.94 2.18 -11.49
CA ASP A 180 -7.76 1.70 -12.86
C ASP A 180 -6.27 1.63 -13.21
N SER A 181 -5.49 2.67 -12.87
CA SER A 181 -4.05 2.68 -13.09
C SER A 181 -3.32 1.58 -12.30
N LEU A 182 -3.76 1.28 -11.09
CA LEU A 182 -3.23 0.16 -10.29
C LEU A 182 -3.48 -1.18 -10.98
N VAL A 183 -4.71 -1.42 -11.44
CA VAL A 183 -5.09 -2.67 -12.12
C VAL A 183 -4.34 -2.78 -13.45
N GLU A 184 -4.26 -1.71 -14.23
CA GLU A 184 -3.49 -1.66 -15.48
C GLU A 184 -2.02 -2.00 -15.24
N ALA A 185 -1.38 -1.41 -14.23
CA ALA A 185 0.00 -1.69 -13.88
C ALA A 185 0.22 -3.17 -13.53
N ILE A 186 -0.69 -3.80 -12.79
CA ILE A 186 -0.62 -5.24 -12.49
C ILE A 186 -0.62 -6.08 -13.77
N PHE A 187 -1.54 -5.80 -14.69
CA PHE A 187 -1.62 -6.56 -15.94
C PHE A 187 -0.41 -6.32 -16.85
N VAL A 188 0.01 -5.08 -17.01
CA VAL A 188 1.17 -4.73 -17.85
C VAL A 188 2.45 -5.38 -17.32
N LEU A 189 2.68 -5.31 -16.00
CA LEU A 189 3.87 -5.90 -15.38
C LEU A 189 3.82 -7.45 -15.35
N ALA A 190 2.66 -8.06 -15.24
CA ALA A 190 2.54 -9.51 -15.29
C ALA A 190 2.56 -10.09 -16.73
N ALA A 191 2.23 -9.27 -17.73
CA ALA A 191 2.00 -9.70 -19.10
C ALA A 191 3.15 -10.55 -19.70
N PRO A 192 4.45 -10.20 -19.59
CA PRO A 192 5.53 -11.00 -20.16
C PRO A 192 5.55 -12.44 -19.65
N ALA A 193 5.38 -12.62 -18.34
CA ALA A 193 5.35 -13.94 -17.72
C ALA A 193 4.10 -14.72 -18.13
N VAL A 194 2.95 -14.06 -18.14
CA VAL A 194 1.66 -14.68 -18.52
C VAL A 194 1.65 -15.11 -19.98
N ILE A 195 2.16 -14.28 -20.90
CA ILE A 195 2.23 -14.62 -22.34
C ILE A 195 3.09 -15.87 -22.55
N ILE A 196 4.27 -15.95 -21.94
CA ILE A 196 5.14 -17.12 -22.09
C ILE A 196 4.48 -18.38 -21.53
N MET A 197 3.85 -18.31 -20.36
CA MET A 197 3.12 -19.43 -19.78
C MET A 197 1.90 -19.85 -20.61
N PHE A 198 1.24 -18.87 -21.25
CA PHE A 198 0.13 -19.15 -22.17
C PHE A 198 0.62 -19.86 -23.44
N LEU A 199 1.72 -19.40 -24.05
CA LEU A 199 2.33 -20.08 -25.21
C LEU A 199 2.77 -21.52 -24.88
N ALA A 200 3.32 -21.74 -23.69
CA ALA A 200 3.63 -23.08 -23.22
C ALA A 200 2.38 -23.97 -23.11
N THR A 201 1.28 -23.41 -22.62
CA THR A 201 -0.01 -24.12 -22.54
C THR A 201 -0.52 -24.50 -23.93
N LEU A 202 -0.45 -23.56 -24.89
CA LEU A 202 -0.82 -23.85 -26.28
C LEU A 202 0.06 -24.95 -26.89
N GLY A 203 1.38 -24.89 -26.73
CA GLY A 203 2.31 -25.88 -27.20
C GLY A 203 2.02 -27.29 -26.65
N LEU A 204 1.82 -27.37 -25.34
CA LEU A 204 1.45 -28.63 -24.69
C LEU A 204 0.07 -29.15 -25.12
N GLY A 205 -0.89 -28.22 -25.38
CA GLY A 205 -2.19 -28.58 -25.95
C GLY A 205 -2.08 -29.21 -27.33
N LEU A 206 -1.16 -28.75 -28.19
CA LEU A 206 -0.88 -29.37 -29.48
C LEU A 206 -0.23 -30.75 -29.31
N VAL A 207 0.68 -30.92 -28.35
CA VAL A 207 1.26 -32.26 -28.04
C VAL A 207 0.18 -33.23 -27.58
N ASN A 208 -0.79 -32.77 -26.78
CA ASN A 208 -1.92 -33.61 -26.35
C ASN A 208 -2.74 -34.18 -27.51
N ARG A 209 -2.81 -33.46 -28.64
CA ARG A 209 -3.53 -33.92 -29.82
C ARG A 209 -2.84 -35.12 -30.48
N THR A 210 -1.51 -35.19 -30.39
CA THR A 210 -0.73 -36.30 -30.97
C THR A 210 -0.48 -37.44 -29.99
N ALA A 211 -0.45 -37.15 -28.70
CA ALA A 211 -0.21 -38.09 -27.62
C ALA A 211 -1.27 -37.96 -26.49
N PRO A 212 -2.52 -38.38 -26.73
CA PRO A 212 -3.62 -38.19 -25.77
C PRO A 212 -3.46 -38.97 -24.45
N GLN A 213 -2.51 -39.90 -24.38
CA GLN A 213 -2.19 -40.67 -23.18
C GLN A 213 -1.40 -39.84 -22.14
N LEU A 214 -0.79 -38.71 -22.56
CA LEU A 214 -0.10 -37.81 -21.65
C LEU A 214 -1.13 -36.91 -20.96
N ASN A 215 -1.11 -36.92 -19.63
CA ASN A 215 -1.93 -35.97 -18.87
C ASN A 215 -1.27 -34.58 -18.91
N VAL A 216 -1.53 -33.83 -20.00
CA VAL A 216 -0.93 -32.56 -20.30
C VAL A 216 -1.26 -31.52 -19.23
N PHE A 217 -2.40 -31.65 -18.54
CA PHE A 217 -2.76 -30.78 -17.47
C PHE A 217 -1.73 -30.78 -16.32
N PHE A 218 -1.38 -32.01 -15.84
CA PHE A 218 -0.36 -32.13 -14.79
C PHE A 218 1.05 -31.76 -15.28
N LEU A 219 1.37 -32.09 -16.54
CA LEU A 219 2.67 -31.77 -17.15
C LEU A 219 2.84 -30.26 -17.35
N SER A 220 1.75 -29.52 -17.57
CA SER A 220 1.79 -28.07 -17.79
C SER A 220 2.22 -27.27 -16.56
N MET A 221 1.89 -27.72 -15.35
CA MET A 221 2.21 -27.00 -14.11
C MET A 221 3.72 -26.83 -13.87
N PRO A 222 4.56 -27.90 -13.91
CA PRO A 222 6.00 -27.75 -13.75
C PRO A 222 6.63 -26.93 -14.87
N VAL A 223 6.17 -27.11 -16.12
CA VAL A 223 6.68 -26.37 -17.28
C VAL A 223 6.39 -24.86 -17.13
N LYS A 224 5.16 -24.49 -16.80
CA LYS A 224 4.78 -23.08 -16.54
C LYS A 224 5.55 -22.50 -15.38
N SER A 225 5.75 -23.27 -14.30
CA SER A 225 6.51 -22.81 -13.15
C SER A 225 7.96 -22.53 -13.51
N ALA A 226 8.61 -23.42 -14.27
CA ALA A 226 9.98 -23.23 -14.72
C ALA A 226 10.12 -21.99 -15.64
N LEU A 227 9.20 -21.84 -16.61
CA LEU A 227 9.18 -20.70 -17.52
C LEU A 227 8.84 -19.39 -16.79
N GLY A 228 7.90 -19.44 -15.86
CA GLY A 228 7.56 -18.27 -15.04
C GLY A 228 8.74 -17.79 -14.21
N ILE A 229 9.51 -18.70 -13.58
CA ILE A 229 10.73 -18.34 -12.84
C ILE A 229 11.80 -17.80 -13.79
N ALA A 230 12.02 -18.44 -14.93
CA ALA A 230 13.05 -18.02 -15.87
C ALA A 230 12.81 -16.60 -16.40
N ILE A 231 11.58 -16.28 -16.82
CA ILE A 231 11.25 -14.93 -17.29
C ILE A 231 11.33 -13.91 -16.15
N LEU A 232 10.91 -14.31 -14.95
CA LEU A 232 10.92 -13.46 -13.77
C LEU A 232 12.34 -13.01 -13.43
N VAL A 233 13.32 -13.90 -13.46
CA VAL A 233 14.73 -13.58 -13.21
C VAL A 233 15.25 -12.52 -14.20
N VAL A 234 14.89 -12.65 -15.47
CA VAL A 234 15.31 -11.70 -16.52
C VAL A 234 14.59 -10.36 -16.40
N TYR A 235 13.31 -10.39 -16.03
CA TYR A 235 12.44 -9.22 -16.02
C TYR A 235 12.44 -8.47 -14.67
N LEU A 236 12.95 -9.09 -13.62
CA LEU A 236 12.97 -8.54 -12.26
C LEU A 236 13.57 -7.14 -12.16
N PRO A 237 14.71 -6.80 -12.79
CA PRO A 237 15.26 -5.46 -12.71
C PRO A 237 14.30 -4.39 -13.22
N TYR A 238 13.54 -4.68 -14.27
CA TYR A 238 12.54 -3.76 -14.81
C TYR A 238 11.35 -3.56 -13.84
N VAL A 239 10.86 -4.65 -13.22
CA VAL A 239 9.80 -4.55 -12.22
C VAL A 239 10.23 -3.69 -11.03
N LEU A 240 11.47 -3.86 -10.57
CA LEU A 240 12.04 -3.06 -9.48
C LEU A 240 12.14 -1.57 -9.87
N ASP A 241 12.61 -1.27 -11.07
CA ASP A 241 12.72 0.09 -11.56
C ASP A 241 11.36 0.79 -11.59
N VAL A 242 10.34 0.12 -12.12
CA VAL A 242 8.97 0.64 -12.13
C VAL A 242 8.44 0.87 -10.71
N LEU A 243 8.68 -0.05 -9.77
CA LEU A 243 8.22 0.09 -8.39
C LEU A 243 8.88 1.28 -7.66
N VAL A 244 10.18 1.54 -7.93
CA VAL A 244 10.88 2.73 -7.41
C VAL A 244 10.22 4.01 -7.90
N HIS A 245 10.04 4.13 -9.21
CA HIS A 245 9.51 5.36 -9.82
C HIS A 245 8.04 5.61 -9.48
N THR A 246 7.23 4.56 -9.37
CA THR A 246 5.81 4.67 -8.96
C THR A 246 5.70 5.12 -7.49
N GLY A 247 6.63 4.71 -6.64
CA GLY A 247 6.60 5.05 -5.20
C GLY A 247 6.93 6.51 -4.89
N GLU A 248 7.71 7.19 -5.73
CA GLU A 248 8.16 8.56 -5.45
C GLU A 248 7.23 9.66 -6.01
N ALA A 249 6.61 9.41 -7.17
CA ALA A 249 5.98 10.48 -7.94
C ALA A 249 4.52 10.79 -7.53
N ASP A 250 3.76 9.85 -7.00
CA ASP A 250 2.30 9.93 -7.06
C ASP A 250 1.57 10.26 -5.74
N ILE A 251 2.23 10.22 -4.58
CA ILE A 251 1.52 10.37 -3.29
C ILE A 251 0.89 11.76 -3.15
N LEU A 252 1.65 12.81 -3.45
CA LEU A 252 1.15 14.18 -3.30
C LEU A 252 0.17 14.58 -4.40
N SER A 253 0.44 14.16 -5.64
CA SER A 253 -0.44 14.44 -6.79
C SER A 253 -1.78 13.74 -6.62
N GLY A 254 -1.79 12.46 -6.30
CA GLY A 254 -3.02 11.70 -6.09
C GLY A 254 -3.88 12.24 -4.93
N VAL A 255 -3.26 12.61 -3.81
CA VAL A 255 -4.01 13.22 -2.71
C VAL A 255 -4.58 14.59 -3.09
N ARG A 256 -3.84 15.41 -3.87
CA ARG A 256 -4.34 16.71 -4.35
C ARG A 256 -5.49 16.59 -5.34
N GLU A 257 -5.53 15.51 -6.10
CA GLU A 257 -6.61 15.25 -7.06
C GLU A 257 -7.93 14.93 -6.33
N ILE A 258 -7.87 14.21 -5.21
CA ILE A 258 -9.05 13.86 -4.41
C ILE A 258 -9.48 15.01 -3.49
N LEU A 259 -8.54 15.65 -2.84
CA LEU A 259 -8.82 16.75 -1.94
C LEU A 259 -8.52 18.07 -2.63
N LYS A 260 -9.50 18.99 -2.68
CA LYS A 260 -9.23 20.37 -3.08
C LYS A 260 -8.10 20.91 -2.21
N GLY A 261 -6.91 20.98 -2.81
CA GLY A 261 -5.83 21.77 -2.28
C GLY A 261 -6.20 23.24 -2.35
N LEU A 262 -5.97 23.94 -1.26
CA LEU A 262 -6.00 25.38 -1.20
C LEU A 262 -4.95 25.99 -2.12
#